data_9e9a3dfeb7c25c8114f2572f76bef627
#
_entry.id   9e9a3dfeb7c25c8114f2572f76bef627
#
_cell.length_a   1.000
_cell.length_b   1.000
_cell.length_c   1.000
_cell.angle_alpha   90.00
_cell.angle_beta   90.00
_cell.angle_gamma   90.00
#
_symmetry.space_group_name_H-M   'P 1'
#
loop_
_entity.id
_entity.type
_entity.pdbx_description
1 polymer ?
#
loop_
_entity_poly.entity_id
_entity_poly.type
_entity_poly.pdbx_seq_one_letter_code
_entity_poly.pdbx_strand_id
1 'polypeptide(L)'
;SPFNSKNNLAYLHNTYSDKMKKYFNLGRQCIAINMIGTDFQDRNNGSDQDSDFGFTTNQTNIVEHARKCYLNYPTIVNNIPKEKNIYGNTMDDYAKIDNGLAKSQTDIGESSNLAQIAQTYACNFADEKYQDYVCILSVLAQVAIDNSKRKFDIDLTQEIKSIKEDMNIGENKYPVFWKLIKHGFNNKNINIDLRCPMNYLYNIDIAKFRDNTPTLPMSYFFISHPLEKDKKQCREVKELISNYSLGLLERQIDTD
;
A
#
# COMPACT_ATOMS: atom_id res chain seq x y z
N SER A 1 -0.36 0.23 1.13
CA SER A 1 -1.60 -0.34 1.68
C SER A 1 -2.75 0.62 1.46
N PRO A 2 -3.91 0.16 1.05
CA PRO A 2 -5.09 1.02 0.92
C PRO A 2 -5.67 1.45 2.27
N PHE A 3 -5.22 0.90 3.39
CA PHE A 3 -5.61 1.30 4.75
C PHE A 3 -4.51 0.95 5.75
N ASN A 4 -4.52 1.62 6.89
CA ASN A 4 -3.56 1.41 7.97
C ASN A 4 -4.22 0.70 9.15
N SER A 5 -3.52 -0.28 9.71
CA SER A 5 -3.90 -0.98 10.93
C SER A 5 -2.78 -0.85 11.98
N LYS A 6 -3.04 -1.34 13.18
CA LYS A 6 -2.02 -1.39 14.24
C LYS A 6 -0.80 -2.23 13.83
N ASN A 7 -0.99 -3.19 12.93
CA ASN A 7 0.05 -4.08 12.42
C ASN A 7 0.89 -3.46 11.29
N ASN A 8 0.42 -2.35 10.69
CA ASN A 8 1.04 -1.72 9.51
C ASN A 8 1.71 -0.38 9.82
N LEU A 9 1.97 -0.09 11.09
CA LEU A 9 2.67 1.12 11.49
C LEU A 9 4.15 0.82 11.72
N ALA A 10 5.01 1.37 10.89
CA ALA A 10 6.45 1.29 11.08
C ALA A 10 6.94 2.42 11.97
N TYR A 11 7.81 2.09 12.92
CA TYR A 11 8.51 3.05 13.78
C TYR A 11 9.98 3.07 13.38
N LEU A 12 10.46 4.22 12.92
CA LEU A 12 11.81 4.39 12.39
C LEU A 12 12.60 5.40 13.23
N HIS A 13 13.87 5.12 13.41
CA HIS A 13 14.82 6.08 13.97
C HIS A 13 15.45 6.89 12.83
N ASN A 14 15.32 8.21 12.92
CA ASN A 14 15.99 9.09 11.99
C ASN A 14 17.47 9.19 12.35
N THR A 15 18.34 8.79 11.44
CA THR A 15 19.79 8.87 11.60
C THR A 15 20.38 9.75 10.50
N TYR A 16 21.24 10.67 10.90
CA TYR A 16 21.98 11.46 9.94
C TYR A 16 23.25 10.73 9.52
N SER A 17 23.56 10.75 8.22
CA SER A 17 24.79 10.16 7.69
C SER A 17 25.42 11.08 6.65
N ASP A 18 26.60 11.58 6.95
CA ASP A 18 27.40 12.38 6.00
C ASP A 18 27.76 11.60 4.73
N LYS A 19 27.97 10.29 4.85
CA LYS A 19 28.22 9.42 3.70
C LYS A 19 27.00 9.37 2.77
N MET A 20 25.79 9.20 3.33
CA MET A 20 24.56 9.22 2.54
C MET A 20 24.40 10.57 1.82
N LYS A 21 24.58 11.67 2.51
CA LYS A 21 24.52 13.01 1.91
C LYS A 21 25.57 13.24 0.81
N LYS A 22 26.77 12.68 0.99
CA LYS A 22 27.87 12.83 0.04
C LYS A 22 27.66 12.03 -1.24
N TYR A 23 27.17 10.80 -1.13
CA TYR A 23 27.13 9.86 -2.25
C TYR A 23 25.74 9.72 -2.89
N PHE A 24 24.68 10.09 -2.18
CA PHE A 24 23.30 9.95 -2.68
C PHE A 24 22.63 11.32 -2.75
N ASN A 25 22.17 11.67 -3.94
CA ASN A 25 21.40 12.89 -4.17
C ASN A 25 19.92 12.63 -3.87
N LEU A 26 19.59 12.49 -2.58
CA LEU A 26 18.21 12.33 -2.14
C LEU A 26 17.50 13.67 -2.20
N GLY A 27 16.38 13.71 -2.92
CA GLY A 27 15.48 14.86 -2.92
C GLY A 27 14.84 15.07 -1.54
N ARG A 28 14.22 16.23 -1.33
CA ARG A 28 13.55 16.58 -0.06
C ARG A 28 12.37 15.68 0.28
N GLN A 29 11.83 14.98 -0.70
CA GLN A 29 10.69 14.07 -0.56
C GLN A 29 11.10 12.57 -0.58
N CYS A 30 12.42 12.31 -0.56
CA CYS A 30 12.93 10.94 -0.56
C CYS A 30 13.48 10.58 0.82
N ILE A 31 13.21 9.34 1.23
CA ILE A 31 13.73 8.77 2.47
C ILE A 31 14.55 7.53 2.11
N ALA A 32 15.76 7.43 2.64
CA ALA A 32 16.53 6.20 2.57
C ALA A 32 16.24 5.35 3.81
N ILE A 33 15.80 4.12 3.61
CA ILE A 33 15.44 3.22 4.70
C ILE A 33 16.42 2.04 4.69
N ASN A 34 16.99 1.74 5.85
CA ASN A 34 17.77 0.54 6.03
C ASN A 34 16.84 -0.67 6.14
N MET A 35 16.92 -1.58 5.17
CA MET A 35 16.08 -2.79 5.11
C MET A 35 16.77 -4.02 5.71
N ILE A 36 18.05 -3.94 6.07
CA ILE A 36 18.83 -5.09 6.56
C ILE A 36 18.34 -5.48 7.96
N GLY A 37 17.82 -6.70 8.08
CA GLY A 37 17.33 -7.23 9.35
C GLY A 37 16.07 -6.57 9.88
N THR A 38 15.25 -5.98 8.99
CA THR A 38 13.98 -5.34 9.35
C THR A 38 12.80 -6.01 8.65
N ASP A 39 11.62 -5.88 9.25
CA ASP A 39 10.33 -6.30 8.70
C ASP A 39 9.58 -5.15 8.01
N PHE A 40 10.31 -4.09 7.64
CA PHE A 40 9.71 -2.84 7.14
C PHE A 40 8.81 -3.06 5.93
N GLN A 41 9.24 -3.88 4.96
CA GLN A 41 8.46 -4.14 3.74
C GLN A 41 7.13 -4.84 4.07
N ASP A 42 7.19 -5.91 4.87
CA ASP A 42 6.00 -6.66 5.27
C ASP A 42 5.06 -5.78 6.08
N ARG A 43 5.60 -5.00 7.02
CA ARG A 43 4.82 -4.07 7.84
C ARG A 43 4.13 -2.97 7.01
N ASN A 44 4.69 -2.60 5.88
CA ASN A 44 4.06 -1.72 4.90
C ASN A 44 3.30 -2.50 3.80
N ASN A 45 2.72 -3.66 4.15
CA ASN A 45 1.94 -4.52 3.26
C ASN A 45 2.70 -5.00 2.03
N GLY A 46 3.95 -5.38 2.20
CA GLY A 46 4.78 -5.91 1.13
C GLY A 46 5.20 -4.83 0.12
N SER A 47 5.45 -3.59 0.57
CA SER A 47 5.95 -2.52 -0.29
C SER A 47 7.21 -2.98 -1.03
N ASP A 48 7.28 -2.76 -2.33
CA ASP A 48 8.39 -3.20 -3.19
C ASP A 48 9.26 -2.05 -3.71
N GLN A 49 8.92 -0.82 -3.35
CA GLN A 49 9.69 0.41 -3.62
C GLN A 49 9.81 0.77 -5.10
N ASP A 50 8.89 0.27 -5.92
CA ASP A 50 8.83 0.54 -7.36
C ASP A 50 8.06 1.84 -7.72
N SER A 51 8.08 2.82 -6.89
CA SER A 51 7.37 4.11 -6.89
C SER A 51 6.30 4.23 -5.80
N ASP A 52 6.42 3.45 -4.75
CA ASP A 52 5.54 3.55 -3.59
C ASP A 52 5.67 4.90 -2.88
N PHE A 53 4.55 5.41 -2.40
CA PHE A 53 4.48 6.61 -1.59
C PHE A 53 4.22 6.24 -0.14
N GLY A 54 5.02 6.81 0.76
CA GLY A 54 4.85 6.65 2.20
C GLY A 54 4.45 7.96 2.87
N PHE A 55 3.57 7.89 3.85
CA PHE A 55 3.32 9.00 4.77
C PHE A 55 4.21 8.86 5.99
N THR A 56 4.97 9.89 6.28
CA THR A 56 5.83 9.96 7.46
C THR A 56 5.48 11.17 8.32
N THR A 57 5.59 11.03 9.64
CA THR A 57 5.30 12.10 10.57
C THR A 57 6.21 12.03 11.79
N ASN A 58 6.50 13.18 12.37
CA ASN A 58 7.19 13.33 13.65
C ASN A 58 6.28 13.88 14.75
N GLN A 59 4.96 13.89 14.55
CA GLN A 59 4.01 14.30 15.58
C GLN A 59 4.08 13.35 16.77
N THR A 60 4.37 13.88 17.95
CA THR A 60 4.63 13.11 19.17
C THR A 60 3.57 12.05 19.47
N ASN A 61 2.29 12.42 19.45
CA ASN A 61 1.19 11.50 19.76
C ASN A 61 1.11 10.34 18.74
N ILE A 62 1.35 10.63 17.45
CA ILE A 62 1.33 9.61 16.40
C ILE A 62 2.55 8.70 16.51
N VAL A 63 3.72 9.28 16.77
CA VAL A 63 4.97 8.52 16.95
C VAL A 63 4.89 7.60 18.17
N GLU A 64 4.36 8.07 19.29
CA GLU A 64 4.15 7.24 20.48
C GLU A 64 3.15 6.10 20.23
N HIS A 65 2.07 6.40 19.51
CA HIS A 65 1.11 5.37 19.11
C HIS A 65 1.76 4.34 18.19
N ALA A 66 2.48 4.77 17.16
CA ALA A 66 3.19 3.88 16.23
C ALA A 66 4.22 3.01 16.95
N ARG A 67 4.97 3.57 17.91
CA ARG A 67 5.90 2.83 18.76
C ARG A 67 5.21 1.75 19.57
N LYS A 68 4.08 2.06 20.21
CA LYS A 68 3.28 1.08 20.94
C LYS A 68 2.77 -0.02 20.03
N CYS A 69 2.28 0.34 18.84
CA CYS A 69 1.82 -0.64 17.86
C CYS A 69 2.97 -1.52 17.38
N TYR A 70 4.12 -0.96 17.07
CA TYR A 70 5.30 -1.70 16.63
C TYR A 70 5.76 -2.75 17.66
N LEU A 71 5.67 -2.45 18.94
CA LEU A 71 6.09 -3.35 20.02
C LEU A 71 5.05 -4.43 20.34
N ASN A 72 3.76 -4.17 20.18
CA ASN A 72 2.69 -5.02 20.70
C ASN A 72 1.92 -5.79 19.60
N TYR A 73 2.03 -5.39 18.34
CA TYR A 73 1.32 -6.02 17.24
C TYR A 73 2.31 -6.60 16.22
N PRO A 74 2.22 -7.91 15.93
CA PRO A 74 3.12 -8.57 14.99
C PRO A 74 2.90 -8.03 13.57
N THR A 75 3.94 -8.15 12.77
CA THR A 75 3.87 -7.87 11.33
C THR A 75 3.02 -8.92 10.63
N ILE A 76 2.16 -8.47 9.72
CA ILE A 76 1.36 -9.36 8.90
C ILE A 76 2.16 -9.74 7.66
N VAL A 77 2.34 -11.04 7.45
CA VAL A 77 3.07 -11.58 6.30
C VAL A 77 2.12 -12.38 5.42
N ASN A 78 2.15 -12.11 4.12
CA ASN A 78 1.39 -12.89 3.15
C ASN A 78 2.10 -14.21 2.86
N ASN A 79 1.54 -15.31 3.39
CA ASN A 79 2.02 -16.68 3.17
C ASN A 79 1.12 -17.49 2.24
N ILE A 80 0.17 -16.85 1.53
CA ILE A 80 -0.72 -17.55 0.61
C ILE A 80 0.11 -18.10 -0.55
N PRO A 81 0.01 -19.42 -0.85
CA PRO A 81 0.79 -20.03 -1.92
C PRO A 81 0.37 -19.48 -3.28
N LYS A 82 1.33 -19.45 -4.21
CA LYS A 82 1.05 -19.10 -5.60
C LYS A 82 0.32 -20.27 -6.27
N GLU A 83 -0.61 -19.96 -7.17
CA GLU A 83 -1.24 -20.93 -8.04
C GLU A 83 -0.18 -21.68 -8.88
N LYS A 84 -0.35 -22.99 -9.00
CA LYS A 84 0.57 -23.85 -9.76
C LYS A 84 0.18 -24.02 -11.24
N ASN A 85 -0.93 -23.41 -11.67
CA ASN A 85 -1.40 -23.53 -13.03
C ASN A 85 -0.44 -22.87 -14.01
N ILE A 86 -0.21 -23.53 -15.14
CA ILE A 86 0.55 -23.00 -16.26
C ILE A 86 -0.46 -22.55 -17.31
N TYR A 87 -0.39 -21.28 -17.69
CA TYR A 87 -1.20 -20.72 -18.77
C TYR A 87 -0.48 -20.91 -20.09
N GLY A 88 -1.19 -21.47 -21.09
CA GLY A 88 -0.70 -21.62 -22.44
C GLY A 88 -0.90 -20.34 -23.27
N ASN A 89 -0.38 -20.36 -24.50
CA ASN A 89 -0.59 -19.28 -25.46
C ASN A 89 -1.89 -19.50 -26.24
N THR A 90 -3.03 -19.60 -25.53
CA THR A 90 -4.36 -19.82 -26.11
C THR A 90 -5.29 -18.67 -25.80
N MET A 91 -6.31 -18.44 -26.64
CA MET A 91 -7.31 -17.39 -26.39
C MET A 91 -8.10 -17.63 -25.09
N ASP A 92 -8.34 -18.89 -24.73
CA ASP A 92 -9.02 -19.25 -23.49
C ASP A 92 -8.19 -18.87 -22.26
N ASP A 93 -6.88 -19.07 -22.31
CA ASP A 93 -5.99 -18.72 -21.21
C ASP A 93 -5.83 -17.20 -21.10
N TYR A 94 -5.76 -16.48 -22.22
CA TYR A 94 -5.80 -15.02 -22.23
C TYR A 94 -7.11 -14.49 -21.62
N ALA A 95 -8.25 -15.05 -22.00
CA ALA A 95 -9.54 -14.66 -21.42
C ALA A 95 -9.61 -14.89 -19.90
N LYS A 96 -9.01 -16.00 -19.40
CA LYS A 96 -8.91 -16.24 -17.93
C LYS A 96 -8.04 -15.22 -17.23
N ILE A 97 -6.92 -14.82 -17.84
CA ILE A 97 -6.04 -13.79 -17.30
C ILE A 97 -6.74 -12.44 -17.27
N ASP A 98 -7.39 -12.04 -18.34
CA ASP A 98 -8.11 -10.77 -18.46
C ASP A 98 -9.27 -10.69 -17.46
N ASN A 99 -10.03 -11.75 -17.30
CA ASN A 99 -11.08 -11.83 -16.30
C ASN A 99 -10.52 -11.72 -14.87
N GLY A 100 -9.37 -12.33 -14.60
CA GLY A 100 -8.66 -12.21 -13.33
C GLY A 100 -8.25 -10.77 -13.04
N LEU A 101 -7.72 -10.07 -14.04
CA LEU A 101 -7.33 -8.66 -13.93
C LEU A 101 -8.53 -7.74 -13.68
N ALA A 102 -9.62 -7.93 -14.44
CA ALA A 102 -10.84 -7.14 -14.26
C ALA A 102 -11.46 -7.32 -12.86
N LYS A 103 -11.44 -8.55 -12.34
CA LYS A 103 -11.95 -8.88 -11.00
C LYS A 103 -11.08 -8.31 -9.88
N SER A 104 -9.77 -8.28 -10.08
CA SER A 104 -8.79 -7.81 -9.10
C SER A 104 -9.09 -6.39 -8.60
N GLN A 105 -9.46 -5.46 -9.47
CA GLN A 105 -9.83 -4.09 -9.07
C GLN A 105 -11.03 -4.05 -8.14
N THR A 106 -12.03 -4.89 -8.38
CA THR A 106 -13.20 -5.00 -7.51
C THR A 106 -12.81 -5.58 -6.15
N ASP A 107 -12.02 -6.64 -6.14
CA ASP A 107 -11.57 -7.31 -4.91
C ASP A 107 -10.69 -6.39 -4.04
N ILE A 108 -9.84 -5.53 -4.64
CA ILE A 108 -9.08 -4.50 -3.92
C ILE A 108 -10.02 -3.52 -3.22
N GLY A 109 -11.03 -3.02 -3.94
CA GLY A 109 -12.00 -2.08 -3.39
C GLY A 109 -12.85 -2.70 -2.28
N GLU A 110 -13.34 -3.92 -2.48
CA GLU A 110 -14.17 -4.61 -1.49
C GLU A 110 -13.40 -4.97 -0.22
N SER A 111 -12.19 -5.54 -0.33
CA SER A 111 -11.36 -5.89 0.83
C SER A 111 -10.95 -4.65 1.62
N SER A 112 -10.56 -3.56 0.95
CA SER A 112 -10.16 -2.31 1.60
C SER A 112 -11.33 -1.66 2.34
N ASN A 113 -12.49 -1.61 1.72
CA ASN A 113 -13.69 -1.04 2.31
C ASN A 113 -14.16 -1.86 3.50
N LEU A 114 -14.17 -3.18 3.38
CA LEU A 114 -14.56 -4.07 4.46
C LEU A 114 -13.59 -4.00 5.64
N ALA A 115 -12.29 -3.85 5.37
CA ALA A 115 -11.27 -3.66 6.40
C ALA A 115 -11.49 -2.36 7.20
N GLN A 116 -11.92 -1.28 6.56
CA GLN A 116 -12.27 -0.04 7.27
C GLN A 116 -13.50 -0.22 8.18
N ILE A 117 -14.47 -1.02 7.77
CA ILE A 117 -15.62 -1.37 8.61
C ILE A 117 -15.16 -2.23 9.79
N ALA A 118 -14.34 -3.26 9.53
CA ALA A 118 -13.77 -4.11 10.57
C ALA A 118 -12.98 -3.30 11.60
N GLN A 119 -12.15 -2.36 11.15
CA GLN A 119 -11.41 -1.46 12.03
C GLN A 119 -12.34 -0.56 12.86
N THR A 120 -13.44 -0.10 12.28
CA THR A 120 -14.47 0.65 13.01
C THR A 120 -15.07 -0.19 14.12
N TYR A 121 -15.43 -1.43 13.82
CA TYR A 121 -16.01 -2.35 14.80
C TYR A 121 -14.99 -2.72 15.89
N ALA A 122 -13.74 -2.96 15.53
CA ALA A 122 -12.66 -3.20 16.49
C ALA A 122 -12.49 -2.01 17.46
N CYS A 123 -12.60 -0.78 16.97
CA CYS A 123 -12.52 0.41 17.82
C CYS A 123 -13.77 0.60 18.70
N ASN A 124 -14.95 0.23 18.21
CA ASN A 124 -16.22 0.48 18.88
C ASN A 124 -16.58 -0.62 19.89
N PHE A 125 -16.41 -1.88 19.51
CA PHE A 125 -16.84 -3.03 20.30
C PHE A 125 -15.72 -3.60 21.18
N ALA A 126 -14.47 -3.18 20.95
CA ALA A 126 -13.27 -3.69 21.64
C ALA A 126 -13.14 -5.23 21.55
N ASP A 127 -13.61 -5.83 20.47
CA ASP A 127 -13.59 -7.27 20.22
C ASP A 127 -12.41 -7.60 19.27
N GLU A 128 -11.51 -8.48 19.72
CA GLU A 128 -10.31 -8.90 19.00
C GLU A 128 -10.63 -9.56 17.65
N LYS A 129 -11.79 -10.22 17.53
CA LYS A 129 -12.28 -10.80 16.28
C LYS A 129 -12.24 -9.80 15.10
N TYR A 130 -12.63 -8.57 15.33
CA TYR A 130 -12.60 -7.56 14.28
C TYR A 130 -11.17 -7.12 13.92
N GLN A 131 -10.25 -7.16 14.88
CA GLN A 131 -8.84 -6.92 14.59
C GLN A 131 -8.25 -8.04 13.70
N ASP A 132 -8.64 -9.27 13.92
CA ASP A 132 -8.24 -10.41 13.08
C ASP A 132 -8.77 -10.24 11.65
N TYR A 133 -10.01 -9.80 11.48
CA TYR A 133 -10.53 -9.47 10.15
C TYR A 133 -9.78 -8.34 9.47
N VAL A 134 -9.35 -7.31 10.19
CA VAL A 134 -8.48 -6.26 9.63
C VAL A 134 -7.18 -6.88 9.10
N CYS A 135 -6.57 -7.80 9.84
CA CYS A 135 -5.34 -8.48 9.43
C CYS A 135 -5.55 -9.34 8.18
N ILE A 136 -6.59 -10.17 8.17
CA ILE A 136 -6.90 -11.05 7.03
C ILE A 136 -7.22 -10.20 5.79
N LEU A 137 -8.08 -9.19 5.91
CA LEU A 137 -8.44 -8.31 4.80
C LEU A 137 -7.25 -7.50 4.27
N SER A 138 -6.26 -7.21 5.12
CA SER A 138 -5.00 -6.60 4.69
C SER A 138 -4.23 -7.52 3.73
N VAL A 139 -4.15 -8.81 4.05
CA VAL A 139 -3.53 -9.82 3.18
C VAL A 139 -4.34 -10.00 1.90
N LEU A 140 -5.66 -10.10 1.98
CA LEU A 140 -6.53 -10.26 0.80
C LEU A 140 -6.42 -9.05 -0.14
N ALA A 141 -6.33 -7.83 0.39
CA ALA A 141 -6.09 -6.63 -0.41
C ALA A 141 -4.73 -6.68 -1.12
N GLN A 142 -3.68 -7.12 -0.43
CA GLN A 142 -2.35 -7.29 -1.01
C GLN A 142 -2.35 -8.34 -2.12
N VAL A 143 -2.99 -9.50 -1.88
CA VAL A 143 -3.15 -10.55 -2.89
C VAL A 143 -3.93 -10.03 -4.10
N ALA A 144 -5.00 -9.27 -3.89
CA ALA A 144 -5.78 -8.68 -4.96
C ALA A 144 -4.96 -7.71 -5.82
N ILE A 145 -4.09 -6.90 -5.22
CA ILE A 145 -3.16 -6.00 -5.94
C ILE A 145 -2.17 -6.82 -6.78
N ASP A 146 -1.60 -7.84 -6.17
CA ASP A 146 -0.60 -8.70 -6.82
C ASP A 146 -1.17 -9.65 -7.88
N ASN A 147 -2.48 -9.89 -7.90
CA ASN A 147 -3.13 -10.74 -8.91
C ASN A 147 -2.96 -10.22 -10.35
N SER A 148 -2.56 -8.96 -10.53
CA SER A 148 -2.16 -8.42 -11.82
C SER A 148 -0.81 -8.95 -12.32
N LYS A 149 0.06 -9.38 -11.39
CA LYS A 149 1.42 -9.85 -11.67
C LYS A 149 1.54 -11.37 -11.54
N ARG A 150 0.71 -11.99 -10.67
CA ARG A 150 0.73 -13.42 -10.36
C ARG A 150 -0.58 -13.86 -9.75
N LYS A 151 -0.96 -15.11 -9.93
CA LYS A 151 -2.12 -15.68 -9.25
C LYS A 151 -1.73 -16.41 -7.97
N PHE A 152 -2.64 -16.37 -7.01
CA PHE A 152 -2.55 -17.07 -5.73
C PHE A 152 -3.60 -18.16 -5.65
N ASP A 153 -3.32 -19.20 -4.89
CA ASP A 153 -4.21 -20.35 -4.68
C ASP A 153 -5.27 -20.04 -3.60
N ILE A 154 -6.14 -19.08 -3.93
CA ILE A 154 -7.23 -18.63 -3.05
C ILE A 154 -8.39 -18.03 -3.87
N ASP A 155 -9.61 -18.30 -3.46
CA ASP A 155 -10.80 -17.58 -3.97
C ASP A 155 -11.08 -16.32 -3.13
N LEU A 156 -10.48 -15.20 -3.54
CA LEU A 156 -10.64 -13.92 -2.85
C LEU A 156 -12.09 -13.51 -2.66
N THR A 157 -12.93 -13.73 -3.66
CA THR A 157 -14.34 -13.31 -3.60
C THR A 157 -15.09 -14.09 -2.53
N GLN A 158 -14.83 -15.38 -2.42
CA GLN A 158 -15.45 -16.23 -1.41
C GLN A 158 -14.98 -15.86 -0.01
N GLU A 159 -13.67 -15.61 0.17
CA GLU A 159 -13.11 -15.19 1.45
C GLU A 159 -13.67 -13.84 1.92
N ILE A 160 -13.70 -12.84 1.03
CA ILE A 160 -14.26 -11.52 1.33
C ILE A 160 -15.75 -11.64 1.71
N LYS A 161 -16.50 -12.48 0.99
CA LYS A 161 -17.92 -12.71 1.26
C LYS A 161 -18.13 -13.37 2.62
N SER A 162 -17.36 -14.38 2.95
CA SER A 162 -17.42 -15.08 4.24
C SER A 162 -17.17 -14.11 5.41
N ILE A 163 -16.11 -13.30 5.34
CA ILE A 163 -15.82 -12.30 6.35
C ILE A 163 -16.97 -11.27 6.48
N LYS A 164 -17.53 -10.84 5.36
CA LYS A 164 -18.64 -9.89 5.36
C LYS A 164 -19.89 -10.44 6.05
N GLU A 165 -20.18 -11.71 5.85
CA GLU A 165 -21.28 -12.43 6.53
C GLU A 165 -21.00 -12.55 8.04
N ASP A 166 -19.78 -12.95 8.41
CA ASP A 166 -19.36 -13.11 9.81
C ASP A 166 -19.34 -11.81 10.59
N MET A 167 -19.08 -10.67 9.93
CA MET A 167 -19.11 -9.35 10.54
C MET A 167 -20.54 -8.88 10.89
N ASN A 168 -21.56 -9.57 10.41
CA ASN A 168 -22.98 -9.24 10.63
C ASN A 168 -23.29 -7.75 10.42
N ILE A 169 -22.89 -7.24 9.25
CA ILE A 169 -23.01 -5.81 8.92
C ILE A 169 -24.49 -5.36 8.90
N GLY A 170 -25.42 -6.27 8.61
CA GLY A 170 -26.86 -6.00 8.61
C GLY A 170 -27.35 -5.51 9.99
N GLU A 171 -26.89 -6.12 11.07
CA GLU A 171 -27.22 -5.77 12.45
C GLU A 171 -26.36 -4.61 12.96
N ASN A 172 -25.04 -4.69 12.82
CA ASN A 172 -24.10 -3.70 13.30
C ASN A 172 -24.17 -2.37 12.54
N LYS A 173 -24.64 -2.41 11.30
CA LYS A 173 -24.76 -1.29 10.37
C LYS A 173 -23.44 -0.64 9.99
N TYR A 174 -23.50 0.30 9.08
CA TYR A 174 -22.32 0.98 8.55
C TYR A 174 -21.99 2.26 9.35
N PRO A 175 -20.71 2.64 9.46
CA PRO A 175 -20.33 3.91 10.06
C PRO A 175 -20.74 5.10 9.17
N VAL A 176 -20.80 6.31 9.77
CA VAL A 176 -21.28 7.53 9.10
C VAL A 176 -20.45 7.88 7.87
N PHE A 177 -19.14 7.71 7.91
CA PHE A 177 -18.28 8.03 6.77
C PHE A 177 -18.59 7.19 5.51
N TRP A 178 -19.31 6.07 5.66
CA TRP A 178 -19.74 5.24 4.54
C TRP A 178 -20.56 5.98 3.48
N LYS A 179 -21.24 7.07 3.88
CA LYS A 179 -21.96 7.96 2.96
C LYS A 179 -21.04 8.60 1.92
N LEU A 180 -19.77 8.79 2.24
CA LEU A 180 -18.76 9.31 1.30
C LEU A 180 -18.29 8.25 0.30
N ILE A 181 -18.24 6.99 0.74
CA ILE A 181 -17.77 5.88 -0.08
C ILE A 181 -18.85 5.49 -1.11
N LYS A 182 -20.12 5.50 -0.69
CA LYS A 182 -21.24 5.05 -1.52
C LYS A 182 -22.33 6.11 -1.60
N HIS A 183 -22.36 6.85 -2.70
CA HIS A 183 -23.40 7.83 -2.95
C HIS A 183 -24.80 7.20 -2.94
N GLY A 184 -25.78 7.89 -2.36
CA GLY A 184 -27.15 7.40 -2.28
C GLY A 184 -27.38 6.25 -1.29
N PHE A 185 -26.42 5.99 -0.39
CA PHE A 185 -26.55 4.94 0.62
C PHE A 185 -27.71 5.24 1.59
N ASN A 186 -28.53 4.21 1.87
CA ASN A 186 -29.69 4.37 2.72
C ASN A 186 -29.32 4.66 4.18
N ASN A 187 -29.78 5.78 4.70
CA ASN A 187 -29.52 6.21 6.07
C ASN A 187 -29.97 5.21 7.15
N LYS A 188 -30.98 4.36 6.86
CA LYS A 188 -31.44 3.32 7.80
C LYS A 188 -30.34 2.28 8.11
N ASN A 189 -29.37 2.15 7.22
CA ASN A 189 -28.25 1.23 7.37
C ASN A 189 -27.03 1.88 8.02
N ILE A 190 -27.14 3.13 8.48
CA ILE A 190 -26.08 3.86 9.15
C ILE A 190 -26.29 3.81 10.67
N ASN A 191 -25.21 3.52 11.39
CA ASN A 191 -25.15 3.68 12.84
C ASN A 191 -24.25 4.88 13.16
N ILE A 192 -24.86 5.95 13.68
CA ILE A 192 -24.19 7.21 14.01
C ILE A 192 -23.38 7.11 15.31
N ASP A 193 -23.66 6.12 16.13
CA ASP A 193 -23.03 5.95 17.46
C ASP A 193 -21.70 5.18 17.38
N LEU A 194 -21.35 4.63 16.19
CA LEU A 194 -20.09 3.94 16.01
C LEU A 194 -18.89 4.89 16.18
N ARG A 195 -18.06 4.61 17.16
CA ARG A 195 -16.90 5.42 17.49
C ARG A 195 -15.68 4.95 16.72
N CYS A 196 -15.22 5.76 15.79
CA CYS A 196 -13.97 5.51 15.07
C CYS A 196 -13.36 6.82 14.57
N PRO A 197 -12.05 6.84 14.30
CA PRO A 197 -11.36 8.03 13.78
C PRO A 197 -11.99 8.60 12.51
N MET A 198 -12.45 7.74 11.60
CA MET A 198 -13.07 8.17 10.34
C MET A 198 -14.38 8.93 10.54
N ASN A 199 -15.20 8.56 11.55
CA ASN A 199 -16.41 9.32 11.89
C ASN A 199 -16.07 10.70 12.48
N TYR A 200 -15.00 10.81 13.25
CA TYR A 200 -14.53 12.12 13.71
C TYR A 200 -14.06 12.99 12.55
N LEU A 201 -13.29 12.44 11.61
CA LEU A 201 -12.84 13.14 10.41
C LEU A 201 -14.03 13.56 9.53
N TYR A 202 -15.04 12.73 9.40
CA TYR A 202 -16.27 13.05 8.65
C TYR A 202 -16.98 14.29 9.17
N ASN A 203 -16.93 14.53 10.49
CA ASN A 203 -17.59 15.66 11.14
C ASN A 203 -16.76 16.95 11.13
N ILE A 204 -15.50 16.91 10.60
CA ILE A 204 -14.69 18.12 10.45
C ILE A 204 -15.22 18.92 9.26
N ASP A 205 -15.52 20.18 9.50
CA ASP A 205 -15.91 21.11 8.42
C ASP A 205 -14.70 21.45 7.52
N ILE A 206 -14.52 20.63 6.49
CA ILE A 206 -13.43 20.79 5.51
C ILE A 206 -13.67 22.00 4.58
N ALA A 207 -14.89 22.50 4.51
CA ALA A 207 -15.22 23.63 3.62
C ALA A 207 -14.43 24.91 3.97
N LYS A 208 -13.92 25.01 5.20
CA LYS A 208 -13.03 26.10 5.65
C LYS A 208 -11.59 25.93 5.21
N PHE A 209 -11.18 24.72 4.86
CA PHE A 209 -9.85 24.45 4.34
C PHE A 209 -9.85 24.62 2.82
N ARG A 210 -9.82 25.86 2.35
CA ARG A 210 -9.50 26.10 0.94
C ARG A 210 -8.04 25.72 0.76
N ASP A 211 -7.79 24.84 -0.18
CA ASP A 211 -6.42 24.53 -0.60
C ASP A 211 -5.83 25.76 -1.30
N ASN A 212 -5.21 26.61 -0.50
CA ASN A 212 -4.40 27.73 -0.98
C ASN A 212 -2.93 27.33 -1.09
N THR A 213 -2.63 26.03 -0.96
CA THR A 213 -1.26 25.54 -1.08
C THR A 213 -0.78 25.82 -2.50
N PRO A 214 0.24 26.63 -2.69
CA PRO A 214 0.75 26.89 -4.03
C PRO A 214 1.24 25.57 -4.62
N THR A 215 0.89 25.32 -5.88
CA THR A 215 1.42 24.19 -6.62
C THR A 215 2.93 24.24 -6.60
N LEU A 216 3.57 23.24 -6.01
CA LEU A 216 5.01 23.17 -5.95
C LEU A 216 5.55 22.96 -7.37
N PRO A 217 6.46 23.81 -7.85
CA PRO A 217 7.07 23.61 -9.15
C PRO A 217 7.89 22.31 -9.15
N MET A 218 7.97 21.65 -10.29
CA MET A 218 8.76 20.41 -10.43
C MET A 218 10.21 20.56 -9.93
N SER A 219 10.79 21.76 -10.08
CA SER A 219 12.12 22.09 -9.54
C SER A 219 12.25 21.95 -8.03
N TYR A 220 11.13 21.93 -7.29
CA TYR A 220 11.14 21.70 -5.84
C TYR A 220 11.50 20.24 -5.49
N PHE A 221 11.14 19.31 -6.35
CA PHE A 221 11.42 17.89 -6.16
C PHE A 221 12.83 17.50 -6.62
N PHE A 222 13.45 18.34 -7.41
CA PHE A 222 14.81 18.12 -7.90
C PHE A 222 15.76 19.11 -7.23
N ILE A 223 16.71 18.60 -6.48
CA ILE A 223 17.82 19.40 -6.03
C ILE A 223 18.77 19.54 -7.23
N SER A 224 18.72 20.65 -7.94
CA SER A 224 19.76 20.95 -8.91
C SER A 224 21.02 21.31 -8.13
N HIS A 225 21.88 20.36 -7.91
CA HIS A 225 23.25 20.69 -7.61
C HIS A 225 23.89 21.13 -8.93
N PRO A 226 24.51 22.30 -8.99
CA PRO A 226 25.41 22.65 -10.07
C PRO A 226 26.70 21.83 -9.89
N LEU A 227 26.58 20.52 -9.98
CA LEU A 227 27.74 19.67 -10.10
C LEU A 227 28.27 19.91 -11.50
N GLU A 228 29.51 20.42 -11.61
CA GLU A 228 30.23 20.34 -12.85
C GLU A 228 30.17 18.89 -13.31
N LYS A 229 29.50 18.66 -14.44
CA LYS A 229 29.40 17.32 -15.01
C LYS A 229 30.81 16.87 -15.34
N ASP A 230 31.30 15.87 -14.66
CA ASP A 230 32.51 15.17 -15.08
C ASP A 230 32.25 14.52 -16.44
N LYS A 231 32.67 15.25 -17.49
CA LYS A 231 32.46 14.83 -18.88
C LYS A 231 33.16 13.50 -19.20
N LYS A 232 34.24 13.19 -18.51
CA LYS A 232 34.96 11.92 -18.68
C LYS A 232 34.14 10.77 -18.11
N GLN A 233 33.66 10.92 -16.87
CA GLN A 233 32.82 9.93 -16.22
C GLN A 233 31.50 9.69 -16.98
N CYS A 234 30.86 10.77 -17.47
CA CYS A 234 29.66 10.64 -18.28
C CYS A 234 29.89 9.86 -19.59
N ARG A 235 31.08 10.00 -20.18
CA ARG A 235 31.47 9.26 -21.39
C ARG A 235 31.67 7.79 -21.07
N GLU A 236 32.44 7.48 -20.03
CA GLU A 236 32.72 6.12 -19.58
C GLU A 236 31.42 5.36 -19.24
N VAL A 237 30.47 6.00 -18.54
CA VAL A 237 29.17 5.39 -18.24
C VAL A 237 28.36 5.13 -19.51
N LYS A 238 28.36 6.08 -20.47
CA LYS A 238 27.66 5.87 -21.75
C LYS A 238 28.28 4.71 -22.56
N GLU A 239 29.57 4.58 -22.58
CA GLU A 239 30.27 3.48 -23.25
C GLU A 239 29.94 2.13 -22.60
N LEU A 240 29.91 2.07 -21.26
CA LEU A 240 29.50 0.87 -20.53
C LEU A 240 28.06 0.47 -20.83
N ILE A 241 27.13 1.43 -20.86
CA ILE A 241 25.73 1.16 -21.20
C ILE A 241 25.59 0.67 -22.65
N SER A 242 26.30 1.28 -23.60
CA SER A 242 26.30 0.86 -25.01
C SER A 242 26.84 -0.55 -25.18
N ASN A 243 27.95 -0.87 -24.54
CA ASN A 243 28.55 -2.20 -24.61
C ASN A 243 27.66 -3.27 -23.98
N TYR A 244 27.00 -2.94 -22.86
CA TYR A 244 26.02 -3.84 -22.25
C TYR A 244 24.82 -4.11 -23.15
N SER A 245 24.28 -3.06 -23.78
CA SER A 245 23.13 -3.18 -24.70
C SER A 245 23.48 -3.99 -25.95
N LEU A 246 24.68 -3.81 -26.51
CA LEU A 246 25.20 -4.62 -27.63
C LEU A 246 25.35 -6.09 -27.24
N GLY A 247 25.93 -6.38 -26.08
CA GLY A 247 26.08 -7.74 -25.57
C GLY A 247 24.77 -8.45 -25.29
N LEU A 248 23.70 -7.72 -24.94
CA LEU A 248 22.34 -8.27 -24.82
C LEU A 248 21.74 -8.63 -26.18
N LEU A 249 21.92 -7.77 -27.19
CA LEU A 249 21.47 -8.02 -28.56
C LEU A 249 22.16 -9.22 -29.20
N GLU A 250 23.48 -9.34 -29.03
CA GLU A 250 24.25 -10.49 -29.50
C GLU A 250 23.75 -11.81 -28.90
N ARG A 251 23.47 -11.83 -27.57
CA ARG A 251 22.91 -13.03 -26.92
C ARG A 251 21.50 -13.38 -27.35
N GLN A 252 20.67 -12.40 -27.75
CA GLN A 252 19.34 -12.67 -28.30
C GLN A 252 19.42 -13.29 -29.70
N ILE A 253 20.39 -12.89 -30.53
CA ILE A 253 20.60 -13.45 -31.88
C ILE A 253 21.12 -14.89 -31.82
N ASP A 254 21.91 -15.22 -30.79
CA ASP A 254 22.45 -16.60 -30.63
C ASP A 254 21.42 -17.60 -30.05
N THR A 255 20.23 -17.15 -29.64
CA THR A 255 19.17 -17.99 -29.06
C THR A 255 17.96 -18.20 -29.99
N ASP A 256 17.91 -17.56 -31.12
CA ASP A 256 16.94 -17.78 -32.22
C ASP A 256 17.54 -18.69 -33.32
#